data_f109c4cbfa39fb9337f8ddacc78dad2c
#
_entry.id   f109c4cbfa39fb9337f8ddacc78dad2c
#
_cell.length_a   1.000
_cell.length_b   1.000
_cell.length_c   1.000
_cell.angle_alpha   90.00
_cell.angle_beta   90.00
_cell.angle_gamma   90.00
#
_symmetry.space_group_name_H-M   'P 1'
#
loop_
_entity.id
_entity.type
_entity.pdbx_description
1 polymer ?
#
loop_
_entity_poly.entity_id
_entity_poly.type
_entity_poly.pdbx_seq_one_letter_code
_entity_poly.pdbx_strand_id
1 'polypeptide(L)'
;MGRIPGWQTQAIYHTVAELMTEDTPDTIIISQPSDTYVCLGYHQKMDHVFDRKVCTEKEIPILRRKVGGGGTYIDPNQLFYQCVFHQSRVPRGSKKVYEQMLTPVVNML
;
A
#
# COMPACT_ATOMS: atom_id res chain seq x y z
N MET A 1 12.72 5.06 2.46
CA MET A 1 13.31 4.81 1.12
C MET A 1 13.13 6.06 0.26
N GLY A 2 13.15 7.00 0.00
CA GLY A 2 13.01 8.09 -0.95
C GLY A 2 11.95 7.83 -2.03
N ARG A 3 12.10 8.48 -3.15
CA ARG A 3 11.21 8.31 -4.30
C ARG A 3 11.58 7.05 -5.09
N ILE A 4 10.57 6.23 -5.36
CA ILE A 4 10.73 4.98 -6.10
C ILE A 4 9.62 4.83 -7.14
N PRO A 5 9.84 4.05 -8.21
CA PRO A 5 8.79 3.79 -9.19
C PRO A 5 7.51 3.28 -8.53
N GLY A 6 6.36 3.70 -9.06
CA GLY A 6 5.06 3.40 -8.45
C GLY A 6 4.83 1.92 -8.21
N TRP A 7 5.19 1.05 -9.18
CA TRP A 7 5.02 -0.39 -9.02
C TRP A 7 5.84 -0.95 -7.84
N GLN A 8 7.00 -0.35 -7.52
CA GLN A 8 7.81 -0.79 -6.39
C GLN A 8 7.15 -0.47 -5.05
N THR A 9 6.37 0.61 -4.97
CA THR A 9 5.65 0.93 -3.73
C THR A 9 4.70 -0.19 -3.31
N GLN A 10 4.15 -0.91 -4.28
CA GLN A 10 3.30 -2.07 -4.03
C GLN A 10 4.11 -3.37 -3.87
N ALA A 11 5.14 -3.56 -4.68
CA ALA A 11 5.94 -4.78 -4.66
C ALA A 11 6.72 -4.95 -3.35
N ILE A 12 7.25 -3.88 -2.78
CA ILE A 12 8.11 -3.95 -1.60
C ILE A 12 7.34 -4.50 -0.39
N TYR A 13 6.18 -3.93 -0.05
CA TYR A 13 5.48 -4.40 1.14
C TYR A 13 4.92 -5.82 0.96
N HIS A 14 4.51 -6.18 -0.26
CA HIS A 14 4.09 -7.55 -0.56
C HIS A 14 5.24 -8.54 -0.34
N THR A 15 6.43 -8.21 -0.83
CA THR A 15 7.61 -9.07 -0.69
C THR A 15 8.00 -9.21 0.78
N VAL A 16 8.04 -8.13 1.52
CA VAL A 16 8.34 -8.15 2.97
C VAL A 16 7.33 -9.03 3.71
N ALA A 17 6.03 -8.86 3.41
CA ALA A 17 4.98 -9.63 4.05
C ALA A 17 5.07 -11.13 3.74
N GLU A 18 5.36 -11.50 2.49
CA GLU A 18 5.50 -12.90 2.07
C GLU A 18 6.70 -13.60 2.72
N LEU A 19 7.78 -12.86 2.96
CA LEU A 19 9.00 -13.42 3.55
C LEU A 19 9.05 -13.33 5.08
N MET A 20 8.07 -12.69 5.69
CA MET A 20 8.07 -12.46 7.13
C MET A 20 7.80 -13.75 7.92
N THR A 21 8.61 -13.97 8.96
CA THR A 21 8.45 -15.06 9.91
C THR A 21 8.26 -14.50 11.33
N GLU A 22 8.04 -15.38 12.31
CA GLU A 22 7.95 -14.95 13.71
C GLU A 22 9.22 -14.25 14.20
N ASP A 23 10.37 -14.63 13.63
CA ASP A 23 11.66 -14.06 14.02
C ASP A 23 11.99 -12.77 13.26
N THR A 24 11.21 -12.42 12.24
CA THR A 24 11.42 -11.20 11.47
C THR A 24 10.98 -10.00 12.32
N PRO A 25 11.82 -8.96 12.46
CA PRO A 25 11.43 -7.75 13.17
C PRO A 25 10.23 -7.06 12.53
N ASP A 26 9.44 -6.38 13.35
CA ASP A 26 8.40 -5.48 12.84
C ASP A 26 9.04 -4.46 11.91
N THR A 27 8.42 -4.27 10.75
CA THR A 27 9.03 -3.48 9.68
C THR A 27 8.14 -2.30 9.31
N ILE A 28 8.74 -1.13 9.22
CA ILE A 28 8.08 0.09 8.76
C ILE A 28 8.73 0.49 7.45
N ILE A 29 7.90 0.73 6.42
CA ILE A 29 8.37 1.17 5.12
C ILE A 29 7.81 2.56 4.88
N ILE A 30 8.70 3.51 4.64
CA ILE A 30 8.32 4.88 4.27
C ILE A 30 8.84 5.13 2.87
N SER A 31 7.93 5.44 1.95
CA SER A 31 8.30 5.65 0.55
C SER A 31 7.40 6.69 -0.10
N GLN A 32 7.87 7.21 -1.23
CA GLN A 32 7.14 8.18 -2.04
C GLN A 32 7.20 7.70 -3.49
N PRO A 33 6.06 7.62 -4.20
CA PRO A 33 6.09 7.22 -5.60
C PRO A 33 6.73 8.32 -6.44
N SER A 34 7.49 7.93 -7.47
CA SER A 34 8.07 8.88 -8.43
C SER A 34 7.15 9.16 -9.62
N ASP A 35 6.10 8.36 -9.80
CA ASP A 35 5.14 8.48 -10.90
C ASP A 35 3.72 8.23 -10.41
N THR A 36 2.76 8.64 -11.23
CA THR A 36 1.33 8.46 -10.95
C THR A 36 0.86 7.09 -11.41
N TYR A 37 0.04 6.43 -10.62
CA TYR A 37 -0.62 5.20 -11.01
C TYR A 37 -1.95 5.03 -10.27
N VAL A 38 -2.81 4.13 -10.78
CA VAL A 38 -4.01 3.70 -10.07
C VAL A 38 -3.84 2.25 -9.64
N CYS A 39 -4.39 1.91 -8.49
CA CYS A 39 -4.23 0.58 -7.92
C CYS A 39 -5.59 -0.03 -7.57
N LEU A 40 -5.83 -1.23 -8.09
CA LEU A 40 -7.02 -2.01 -7.81
C LEU A 40 -6.80 -2.90 -6.59
N GLY A 41 -7.84 -3.07 -5.78
CA GLY A 41 -7.88 -4.15 -4.81
C GLY A 41 -7.94 -5.51 -5.52
N TYR A 42 -7.50 -6.56 -4.83
CA TYR A 42 -7.36 -7.90 -5.44
C TYR A 42 -8.63 -8.40 -6.12
N HIS A 43 -9.80 -8.13 -5.54
CA HIS A 43 -11.07 -8.64 -6.05
C HIS A 43 -11.84 -7.67 -6.94
N GLN A 44 -11.33 -6.47 -7.18
CA GLN A 44 -12.03 -5.47 -7.98
C GLN A 44 -11.91 -5.76 -9.47
N LYS A 45 -12.99 -5.45 -10.20
CA LYS A 45 -12.98 -5.47 -11.66
C LYS A 45 -12.57 -4.08 -12.17
N MET A 46 -11.57 -4.05 -13.04
CA MET A 46 -11.00 -2.81 -13.54
C MET A 46 -12.06 -1.84 -14.10
N ASP A 47 -12.94 -2.34 -14.98
CA ASP A 47 -13.93 -1.51 -15.67
C ASP A 47 -15.03 -0.96 -14.75
N HIS A 48 -15.15 -1.50 -13.51
CA HIS A 48 -16.10 -1.00 -12.51
C HIS A 48 -15.50 0.08 -11.61
N VAL A 49 -14.19 0.29 -11.66
CA VAL A 49 -13.48 1.17 -10.72
C VAL A 49 -12.84 2.35 -11.44
N PHE A 50 -12.19 2.09 -12.57
CA PHE A 50 -11.46 3.11 -13.33
C PHE A 50 -11.90 3.12 -14.80
N ASP A 51 -11.81 4.29 -15.41
CA ASP A 51 -12.01 4.43 -16.86
C ASP A 51 -10.70 4.07 -17.57
N ARG A 52 -10.67 2.90 -18.18
CA ARG A 52 -9.50 2.37 -18.91
C ARG A 52 -9.04 3.31 -20.01
N LYS A 53 -9.97 3.91 -20.74
CA LYS A 53 -9.67 4.82 -21.83
C LYS A 53 -8.94 6.06 -21.32
N VAL A 54 -9.44 6.68 -20.26
CA VAL A 54 -8.82 7.86 -19.66
C VAL A 54 -7.43 7.53 -19.12
N CYS A 55 -7.27 6.38 -18.46
CA CYS A 55 -5.96 5.96 -17.97
C CYS A 55 -4.96 5.77 -19.10
N THR A 56 -5.39 5.17 -20.22
CA THR A 56 -4.54 4.99 -21.40
C THR A 56 -4.16 6.34 -22.02
N GLU A 57 -5.11 7.25 -22.20
CA GLU A 57 -4.87 8.57 -22.78
C GLU A 57 -3.91 9.40 -21.95
N LYS A 58 -3.98 9.29 -20.62
CA LYS A 58 -3.12 10.02 -19.69
C LYS A 58 -1.85 9.27 -19.33
N GLU A 59 -1.62 8.11 -19.93
CA GLU A 59 -0.47 7.25 -19.65
C GLU A 59 -0.33 6.91 -18.16
N ILE A 60 -1.46 6.63 -17.50
CA ILE A 60 -1.50 6.25 -16.09
C ILE A 60 -1.49 4.72 -16.00
N PRO A 61 -0.44 4.11 -15.43
CA PRO A 61 -0.39 2.67 -15.22
C PRO A 61 -1.49 2.19 -14.27
N ILE A 62 -2.02 1.01 -14.54
CA ILE A 62 -3.03 0.36 -13.70
C ILE A 62 -2.39 -0.86 -13.06
N LEU A 63 -2.31 -0.85 -11.75
CA LEU A 63 -1.74 -1.96 -10.97
C LEU A 63 -2.85 -2.66 -10.19
N ARG A 64 -2.63 -3.92 -9.87
CA ARG A 64 -3.49 -4.68 -8.97
C ARG A 64 -2.65 -5.18 -7.81
N ARG A 65 -3.07 -4.87 -6.59
CA ARG A 65 -2.39 -5.37 -5.40
C ARG A 65 -2.92 -6.74 -4.99
N LYS A 66 -2.18 -7.46 -4.19
CA LYS A 66 -2.54 -8.79 -3.70
C LYS A 66 -3.45 -8.77 -2.48
N VAL A 67 -3.77 -7.60 -1.96
CA VAL A 67 -4.69 -7.42 -0.83
C VAL A 67 -6.00 -6.79 -1.29
N GLY A 68 -7.07 -7.01 -0.54
CA GLY A 68 -8.39 -6.49 -0.86
C GLY A 68 -8.52 -4.98 -0.66
N GLY A 69 -9.75 -4.51 -0.69
CA GLY A 69 -10.10 -3.10 -0.52
C GLY A 69 -10.43 -2.39 -1.81
N GLY A 70 -10.58 -1.07 -1.74
CA GLY A 70 -11.00 -0.23 -2.84
C GLY A 70 -9.88 0.21 -3.78
N GLY A 71 -10.26 0.85 -4.87
CA GLY A 71 -9.33 1.45 -5.80
C GLY A 71 -8.72 2.74 -5.24
N THR A 72 -7.47 2.99 -5.58
CA THR A 72 -6.75 4.17 -5.14
C THR A 72 -6.05 4.87 -6.30
N TYR A 73 -6.01 6.18 -6.23
CA TYR A 73 -5.20 7.03 -7.11
C TYR A 73 -3.97 7.48 -6.34
N ILE A 74 -2.81 7.21 -6.89
CA ILE A 74 -1.52 7.45 -6.22
C ILE A 74 -0.68 8.39 -7.10
N ASP A 75 -0.07 9.40 -6.48
CA ASP A 75 0.80 10.33 -7.18
C ASP A 75 2.04 10.72 -6.34
N PRO A 76 3.02 11.44 -6.93
CA PRO A 76 4.25 11.80 -6.22
C PRO A 76 4.08 12.73 -5.03
N ASN A 77 2.90 13.30 -4.81
CA ASN A 77 2.61 14.17 -3.66
C ASN A 77 2.17 13.38 -2.42
N GLN A 78 2.13 12.07 -2.50
CA GLN A 78 1.71 11.20 -1.40
C GLN A 78 2.91 10.52 -0.77
N LEU A 79 2.80 10.29 0.54
CA LEU A 79 3.79 9.55 1.30
C LEU A 79 3.16 8.26 1.80
N PHE A 80 3.81 7.14 1.52
CA PHE A 80 3.43 5.85 2.06
C PHE A 80 4.07 5.62 3.41
N TYR A 81 3.24 5.22 4.37
CA TYR A 81 3.66 4.71 5.66
C TYR A 81 3.05 3.32 5.80
N GLN A 82 3.87 2.30 5.69
CA GLN A 82 3.43 0.92 5.68
C GLN A 82 4.06 0.17 6.84
N CYS A 83 3.22 -0.53 7.61
CA CYS A 83 3.66 -1.34 8.74
C CYS A 83 3.45 -2.81 8.40
N VAL A 84 4.51 -3.61 8.50
CA VAL A 84 4.46 -5.05 8.24
C VAL A 84 4.87 -5.79 9.50
N PHE A 85 3.95 -6.63 9.99
CA PHE A 85 4.12 -7.39 11.24
C PHE A 85 3.76 -8.84 10.99
N HIS A 86 4.43 -9.74 11.68
CA HIS A 86 3.96 -11.12 11.70
C HIS A 86 2.64 -11.19 12.48
N GLN A 87 1.71 -12.03 12.01
CA GLN A 87 0.37 -12.14 12.60
C GLN A 87 0.38 -12.47 14.10
N SER A 88 1.42 -13.15 14.58
CA SER A 88 1.56 -13.49 16.01
C SER A 88 1.73 -12.27 16.92
N ARG A 89 2.12 -11.11 16.36
CA ARG A 89 2.36 -9.86 17.10
C ARG A 89 1.29 -8.79 16.88
N VAL A 90 0.24 -9.10 16.11
CA VAL A 90 -0.81 -8.14 15.77
C VAL A 90 -2.02 -8.38 16.65
N PRO A 91 -2.65 -7.35 17.24
CA PRO A 91 -3.87 -7.52 18.02
C PRO A 91 -5.02 -7.99 17.13
N ARG A 92 -5.95 -8.74 17.72
CA ARG A 92 -7.15 -9.18 17.01
C ARG A 92 -8.11 -8.02 16.82
N GLY A 93 -8.69 -7.92 15.61
CA GLY A 93 -9.66 -6.92 15.26
C GLY A 93 -9.05 -5.68 14.61
N SER A 94 -9.67 -5.22 13.53
CA SER A 94 -9.14 -4.11 12.74
C SER A 94 -9.09 -2.80 13.51
N LYS A 95 -10.04 -2.54 14.41
CA LYS A 95 -10.04 -1.32 15.21
C LYS A 95 -8.79 -1.20 16.08
N LYS A 96 -8.42 -2.28 16.78
CA LYS A 96 -7.22 -2.28 17.62
C LYS A 96 -5.95 -2.13 16.80
N VAL A 97 -5.90 -2.75 15.62
CA VAL A 97 -4.76 -2.60 14.71
C VAL A 97 -4.60 -1.14 14.29
N TYR A 98 -5.66 -0.48 13.85
CA TYR A 98 -5.60 0.93 13.46
C TYR A 98 -5.19 1.82 14.64
N GLU A 99 -5.78 1.65 15.80
CA GLU A 99 -5.43 2.44 16.98
C GLU A 99 -3.94 2.31 17.32
N GLN A 100 -3.42 1.09 17.33
CA GLN A 100 -2.04 0.83 17.69
C GLN A 100 -1.05 1.36 16.65
N MET A 101 -1.36 1.19 15.36
CA MET A 101 -0.43 1.54 14.28
C MET A 101 -0.48 3.02 13.91
N LEU A 102 -1.64 3.67 14.04
CA LEU A 102 -1.81 5.07 13.66
C LEU A 102 -1.53 6.07 14.80
N THR A 103 -1.58 5.64 16.05
CA THR A 103 -1.31 6.52 17.18
C THR A 103 0.04 7.22 17.09
N PRO A 104 1.16 6.54 16.78
CA PRO A 104 2.44 7.22 16.60
C PRO A 104 2.42 8.27 15.49
N VAL A 105 1.72 8.02 14.41
CA VAL A 105 1.59 8.96 13.29
C VAL A 105 0.80 10.19 13.70
N VAL A 106 -0.33 9.99 14.37
CA VAL A 106 -1.17 11.09 14.88
C VAL A 106 -0.38 11.97 15.85
N ASN A 107 0.41 11.36 16.73
CA ASN A 107 1.21 12.09 17.72
C ASN A 107 2.36 12.89 17.09
N MET A 108 2.77 12.56 15.89
CA MET A 108 3.78 13.32 15.12
C MET A 108 3.20 14.59 14.49
N LEU A 109 1.91 14.64 14.27
CA LEU A 109 1.24 15.77 13.66
C LEU A 109 0.84 16.80 14.73
#